data_228a4d0cbf25b62f2d0f71595d205aeb
#
_entry.id   228a4d0cbf25b62f2d0f71595d205aeb
#
_cell.length_a   1.000
_cell.length_b   1.000
_cell.length_c   1.000
_cell.angle_alpha   90.00
_cell.angle_beta   90.00
_cell.angle_gamma   90.00
#
_symmetry.space_group_name_H-M   'P 1'
#
loop_
_entity.id
_entity.type
_entity.pdbx_description
1 polymer ?
#
loop_
_entity_poly.entity_id
_entity_poly.type
_entity_poly.pdbx_seq_one_letter_code
_entity_poly.pdbx_strand_id
1 'polypeptide(L)'
;SLGAEHLVATHGPPLSGATDIDERLRSYRDSIQFLWDQTVRWTNRGATSAELAHRVRLPECFGDDWLTQQHYGIAEHHARQIRTGLFGFFDGDPANILPLDTQDHAEHLIDAMGGQGAVRSRCEEALTTDVRWGLYLASQLAHHREASDEDRGLLATALRTAARRTPSANVRNWCITKALDVEGSIDMSRHRTHRLGRRQIAGWDLATSAGVLRVMIEPKKMKGADCHIAIEVEGERCGLHFRNHILCPTSGTDAPHTLSCTRATWDGLLTGSVTLSEALNTGAVTINGDTDAVISAFSALDHPAFTR
;
A
#
# COMPACT_ATOMS: atom_id res chain seq x y z
N SER A 1 -1.62 25.31 27.83
CA SER A 1 -2.00 24.23 28.75
C SER A 1 -3.52 24.29 29.00
N LEU A 2 -4.19 23.13 28.96
CA LEU A 2 -5.63 23.00 29.29
C LEU A 2 -5.85 22.83 30.80
N GLY A 3 -4.77 22.70 31.58
CA GLY A 3 -4.83 22.43 33.01
C GLY A 3 -5.50 21.12 33.36
N ALA A 4 -5.39 20.12 32.48
CA ALA A 4 -6.04 18.81 32.64
C ALA A 4 -5.42 18.02 33.79
N GLU A 5 -6.27 17.54 34.71
CA GLU A 5 -5.87 16.66 35.82
C GLU A 5 -5.70 15.20 35.40
N HIS A 6 -6.38 14.81 34.30
CA HIS A 6 -6.32 13.46 33.74
C HIS A 6 -6.21 13.50 32.24
N LEU A 7 -5.34 12.67 31.66
CA LEU A 7 -5.20 12.47 30.23
C LEU A 7 -5.38 10.96 29.89
N VAL A 8 -6.37 10.68 29.06
CA VAL A 8 -6.59 9.35 28.51
C VAL A 8 -6.30 9.40 27.02
N ALA A 9 -5.22 8.76 26.61
CA ALA A 9 -4.81 8.66 25.22
C ALA A 9 -5.51 7.47 24.52
N THR A 10 -5.55 7.50 23.19
CA THR A 10 -6.03 6.36 22.38
C THR A 10 -5.19 5.10 22.61
N HIS A 11 -3.92 5.27 22.92
CA HIS A 11 -2.96 4.22 23.23
C HIS A 11 -2.15 4.59 24.46
N GLY A 12 -1.83 3.58 25.28
CA GLY A 12 -1.02 3.72 26.48
C GLY A 12 -1.80 3.92 27.77
N PRO A 13 -1.11 3.96 28.90
CA PRO A 13 -1.73 4.13 30.20
C PRO A 13 -2.28 5.56 30.36
N PRO A 14 -3.36 5.75 31.13
CA PRO A 14 -3.81 7.08 31.49
C PRO A 14 -2.77 7.79 32.37
N LEU A 15 -2.66 9.10 32.21
CA LEU A 15 -1.82 9.96 33.02
C LEU A 15 -2.69 10.78 33.98
N SER A 16 -2.18 11.03 35.18
CA SER A 16 -2.84 11.86 36.19
C SER A 16 -1.86 12.83 36.81
N GLY A 17 -2.35 14.05 37.12
CA GLY A 17 -1.55 15.15 37.66
C GLY A 17 -1.22 16.20 36.59
N ALA A 18 -1.75 17.41 36.76
CA ALA A 18 -1.63 18.48 35.77
C ALA A 18 -0.18 18.80 35.39
N THR A 19 0.73 18.83 36.38
CA THR A 19 2.15 19.12 36.15
C THR A 19 2.84 18.02 35.36
N ASP A 20 2.63 16.74 35.74
CA ASP A 20 3.23 15.59 35.05
C ASP A 20 2.71 15.50 33.58
N ILE A 21 1.42 15.74 33.38
CA ILE A 21 0.81 15.77 32.03
C ILE A 21 1.44 16.90 31.19
N ASP A 22 1.59 18.12 31.73
CA ASP A 22 2.15 19.25 30.98
C ASP A 22 3.62 19.00 30.60
N GLU A 23 4.42 18.49 31.51
CA GLU A 23 5.82 18.16 31.28
C GLU A 23 5.99 17.05 30.21
N ARG A 24 5.24 15.96 30.30
CA ARG A 24 5.29 14.87 29.33
C ARG A 24 4.79 15.26 27.96
N LEU A 25 3.68 16.03 27.87
CA LEU A 25 3.19 16.55 26.60
C LEU A 25 4.17 17.53 25.97
N ARG A 26 4.88 18.33 26.76
CA ARG A 26 5.95 19.21 26.27
C ARG A 26 7.10 18.40 25.71
N SER A 27 7.58 17.40 26.43
CA SER A 27 8.63 16.50 25.97
C SER A 27 8.22 15.78 24.67
N TYR A 28 6.98 15.28 24.59
CA TYR A 28 6.45 14.65 23.39
C TYR A 28 6.42 15.61 22.20
N ARG A 29 5.91 16.82 22.37
CA ARG A 29 5.93 17.87 21.35
C ARG A 29 7.36 18.18 20.89
N ASP A 30 8.29 18.33 21.83
CA ASP A 30 9.69 18.67 21.54
C ASP A 30 10.39 17.54 20.77
N SER A 31 10.05 16.28 21.03
CA SER A 31 10.56 15.13 20.28
C SER A 31 10.08 15.15 18.81
N ILE A 32 8.82 15.52 18.57
CA ILE A 32 8.26 15.68 17.21
C ILE A 32 8.94 16.85 16.49
N GLN A 33 9.06 17.98 17.16
CA GLN A 33 9.75 19.16 16.62
C GLN A 33 11.21 18.85 16.29
N PHE A 34 11.92 18.14 17.17
CA PHE A 34 13.29 17.72 16.90
C PHE A 34 13.40 16.90 15.61
N LEU A 35 12.53 15.92 15.42
CA LEU A 35 12.52 15.09 14.20
C LEU A 35 12.29 15.92 12.94
N TRP A 36 11.34 16.87 13.00
CA TRP A 36 11.08 17.79 11.90
C TRP A 36 12.28 18.68 11.61
N ASP A 37 12.77 19.40 12.61
CA ASP A 37 13.83 20.39 12.47
C ASP A 37 15.14 19.74 11.99
N GLN A 38 15.52 18.58 12.56
CA GLN A 38 16.73 17.88 12.13
C GLN A 38 16.59 17.28 10.73
N THR A 39 15.40 16.84 10.34
CA THR A 39 15.15 16.38 8.98
C THR A 39 15.32 17.53 7.99
N VAL A 40 14.68 18.66 8.23
CA VAL A 40 14.83 19.86 7.38
C VAL A 40 16.29 20.33 7.33
N ARG A 41 16.94 20.40 8.49
CA ARG A 41 18.35 20.81 8.58
C ARG A 41 19.28 19.95 7.75
N TRP A 42 19.15 18.62 7.83
CA TRP A 42 19.98 17.70 7.06
C TRP A 42 19.60 17.68 5.58
N THR A 43 18.33 17.80 5.24
CA THR A 43 17.87 17.94 3.85
C THR A 43 18.44 19.19 3.20
N ASN A 44 18.45 20.33 3.89
CA ASN A 44 19.07 21.57 3.42
C ASN A 44 20.59 21.47 3.24
N ARG A 45 21.21 20.44 3.83
CA ARG A 45 22.64 20.10 3.64
C ARG A 45 22.88 19.03 2.59
N GLY A 46 21.85 18.66 1.82
CA GLY A 46 21.93 17.70 0.72
C GLY A 46 21.84 16.24 1.14
N ALA A 47 21.39 15.93 2.37
CA ALA A 47 21.23 14.54 2.77
C ALA A 47 20.09 13.86 1.99
N THR A 48 20.35 12.67 1.47
CA THR A 48 19.36 11.80 0.81
C THR A 48 18.40 11.17 1.81
N SER A 49 17.30 10.58 1.31
CA SER A 49 16.38 9.82 2.17
C SER A 49 17.06 8.68 2.92
N ALA A 50 17.99 7.98 2.30
CA ALA A 50 18.74 6.89 2.91
C ALA A 50 19.65 7.41 4.04
N GLU A 51 20.38 8.52 3.79
CA GLU A 51 21.24 9.12 4.80
C GLU A 51 20.48 9.68 5.99
N LEU A 52 19.28 10.26 5.78
CA LEU A 52 18.42 10.77 6.86
C LEU A 52 18.04 9.66 7.85
N ALA A 53 17.80 8.43 7.38
CA ALA A 53 17.53 7.29 8.24
C ALA A 53 18.64 7.00 9.28
N HIS A 54 19.86 7.41 9.00
CA HIS A 54 21.02 7.23 9.88
C HIS A 54 21.41 8.49 10.64
N ARG A 55 21.13 9.67 10.08
CA ARG A 55 21.55 10.97 10.66
C ARG A 55 20.54 11.54 11.66
N VAL A 56 19.24 11.23 11.49
CA VAL A 56 18.18 11.76 12.38
C VAL A 56 17.81 10.69 13.40
N ARG A 57 18.34 10.88 14.62
CA ARG A 57 18.09 9.99 15.76
C ARG A 57 17.63 10.83 16.94
N LEU A 58 16.63 10.35 17.66
CA LEU A 58 16.19 11.00 18.88
C LEU A 58 17.33 11.00 19.92
N PRO A 59 17.61 12.14 20.58
CA PRO A 59 18.51 12.20 21.73
C PRO A 59 18.05 11.32 22.90
N GLU A 60 19.01 10.92 23.72
CA GLU A 60 18.75 10.04 24.88
C GLU A 60 17.73 10.61 25.86
N CYS A 61 17.67 11.95 26.00
CA CYS A 61 16.69 12.61 26.87
C CYS A 61 15.22 12.32 26.54
N PHE A 62 14.93 11.80 25.33
CA PHE A 62 13.60 11.34 24.96
C PHE A 62 13.41 9.82 25.15
N GLY A 63 14.44 9.10 25.63
CA GLY A 63 14.40 7.64 25.77
C GLY A 63 13.66 7.13 27.00
N ASP A 64 13.56 7.94 28.04
CA ASP A 64 13.08 7.51 29.34
C ASP A 64 11.55 7.61 29.52
N ASP A 65 10.87 8.41 28.69
CA ASP A 65 9.42 8.55 28.75
C ASP A 65 8.72 7.65 27.74
N TRP A 66 7.70 6.93 28.21
CA TRP A 66 6.88 6.07 27.36
C TRP A 66 6.26 6.79 26.15
N LEU A 67 5.85 8.07 26.31
CA LEU A 67 5.24 8.85 25.23
C LEU A 67 6.22 9.17 24.09
N THR A 68 7.51 9.25 24.37
CA THR A 68 8.56 9.58 23.39
C THR A 68 9.27 8.36 22.83
N GLN A 69 9.02 7.17 23.40
CA GLN A 69 9.59 5.92 22.90
C GLN A 69 8.97 5.50 21.54
N GLN A 70 9.77 4.80 20.76
CA GLN A 70 9.45 4.44 19.38
C GLN A 70 8.59 3.17 19.26
N HIS A 71 7.46 3.11 19.98
CA HIS A 71 6.60 1.92 20.03
C HIS A 71 5.79 1.68 18.74
N TYR A 72 5.46 2.74 17.99
CA TYR A 72 4.70 2.65 16.73
C TYR A 72 5.55 3.03 15.53
N GLY A 73 5.93 4.29 15.41
CA GLY A 73 6.85 4.79 14.41
C GLY A 73 8.28 4.80 14.95
N ILE A 74 9.25 4.94 14.05
CA ILE A 74 10.66 5.12 14.40
C ILE A 74 11.23 6.36 13.71
N ALA A 75 12.21 6.99 14.32
CA ALA A 75 12.80 8.25 13.86
C ALA A 75 13.26 8.18 12.39
N GLU A 76 13.89 7.07 11.97
CA GLU A 76 14.34 6.90 10.60
C GLU A 76 13.21 6.89 9.57
N HIS A 77 12.04 6.34 9.92
CA HIS A 77 10.87 6.35 9.05
C HIS A 77 10.22 7.72 9.01
N HIS A 78 10.12 8.40 10.16
CA HIS A 78 9.61 9.76 10.25
C HIS A 78 10.44 10.73 9.43
N ALA A 79 11.77 10.69 9.53
CA ALA A 79 12.65 11.54 8.74
C ALA A 79 12.47 11.33 7.23
N ARG A 80 12.39 10.08 6.77
CA ARG A 80 12.13 9.76 5.36
C ARG A 80 10.75 10.25 4.92
N GLN A 81 9.73 10.06 5.76
CA GLN A 81 8.36 10.51 5.47
C GLN A 81 8.26 12.04 5.38
N ILE A 82 8.86 12.76 6.32
CA ILE A 82 8.91 14.22 6.31
C ILE A 82 9.57 14.72 5.02
N ARG A 83 10.73 14.17 4.65
CA ARG A 83 11.41 14.53 3.41
C ARG A 83 10.54 14.26 2.18
N THR A 84 9.92 13.09 2.10
CA THR A 84 9.02 12.75 0.98
C THR A 84 7.82 13.70 0.92
N GLY A 85 7.27 14.10 2.05
CA GLY A 85 6.20 15.09 2.13
C GLY A 85 6.60 16.48 1.63
N LEU A 86 7.87 16.87 1.83
CA LEU A 86 8.39 18.17 1.39
C LEU A 86 8.85 18.19 -0.06
N PHE A 87 9.43 17.11 -0.57
CA PHE A 87 10.13 17.07 -1.89
C PHE A 87 9.57 16.04 -2.87
N GLY A 88 8.55 15.26 -2.46
CA GLY A 88 7.97 14.24 -3.33
C GLY A 88 8.88 13.03 -3.55
N PHE A 89 8.90 12.49 -4.77
CA PHE A 89 9.55 11.21 -5.09
C PHE A 89 11.08 11.27 -5.10
N PHE A 90 11.65 12.44 -5.41
CA PHE A 90 13.09 12.59 -5.56
C PHE A 90 13.79 12.47 -4.20
N ASP A 91 14.58 11.44 -4.01
CA ASP A 91 15.25 11.12 -2.75
C ASP A 91 16.51 11.95 -2.48
N GLY A 92 16.95 12.78 -3.46
CA GLY A 92 18.13 13.63 -3.37
C GLY A 92 19.37 13.05 -4.07
N ASP A 93 19.32 11.82 -4.58
CA ASP A 93 20.39 11.21 -5.33
C ASP A 93 19.97 10.96 -6.80
N PRO A 94 20.59 11.66 -7.78
CA PRO A 94 20.28 11.43 -9.18
C PRO A 94 20.57 10.00 -9.67
N ALA A 95 21.43 9.24 -9.01
CA ALA A 95 21.71 7.84 -9.35
C ALA A 95 20.46 6.94 -9.19
N ASN A 96 19.50 7.35 -8.35
CA ASN A 96 18.28 6.61 -8.10
C ASN A 96 17.08 7.04 -8.98
N ILE A 97 17.28 7.97 -9.94
CA ILE A 97 16.21 8.44 -10.84
C ILE A 97 15.71 7.33 -11.77
N LEU A 98 16.61 6.45 -12.19
CA LEU A 98 16.33 5.32 -13.09
C LEU A 98 16.50 4.01 -12.32
N PRO A 99 15.54 3.63 -11.47
CA PRO A 99 15.65 2.38 -10.71
C PRO A 99 15.59 1.19 -11.67
N LEU A 100 16.42 0.19 -11.42
CA LEU A 100 16.28 -1.12 -12.05
C LEU A 100 14.96 -1.77 -11.64
N ASP A 101 14.42 -2.61 -12.52
CA ASP A 101 13.38 -3.57 -12.10
C ASP A 101 13.91 -4.42 -10.94
N THR A 102 13.02 -4.80 -10.03
CA THR A 102 13.41 -5.50 -8.80
C THR A 102 14.07 -6.84 -9.10
N GLN A 103 13.58 -7.56 -10.11
CA GLN A 103 14.13 -8.86 -10.52
C GLN A 103 15.48 -8.67 -11.22
N ASP A 104 15.59 -7.73 -12.16
CA ASP A 104 16.85 -7.40 -12.85
C ASP A 104 17.93 -6.98 -11.86
N HIS A 105 17.56 -6.16 -10.86
CA HIS A 105 18.49 -5.76 -9.80
C HIS A 105 19.02 -6.97 -9.03
N ALA A 106 18.12 -7.88 -8.66
CA ALA A 106 18.48 -9.09 -7.93
C ALA A 106 19.44 -9.97 -8.75
N GLU A 107 19.13 -10.18 -10.03
CA GLU A 107 19.96 -10.99 -10.95
C GLU A 107 21.37 -10.39 -11.11
N HIS A 108 21.46 -9.10 -11.41
CA HIS A 108 22.77 -8.42 -11.56
C HIS A 108 23.59 -8.43 -10.26
N LEU A 109 22.96 -8.18 -9.13
CA LEU A 109 23.66 -8.19 -7.84
C LEU A 109 24.18 -9.59 -7.50
N ILE A 110 23.34 -10.62 -7.65
CA ILE A 110 23.68 -12.01 -7.32
C ILE A 110 24.82 -12.50 -8.23
N ASP A 111 24.75 -12.20 -9.53
CA ASP A 111 25.80 -12.54 -10.48
C ASP A 111 27.14 -11.85 -10.09
N ALA A 112 27.10 -10.54 -9.84
CA ALA A 112 28.29 -9.77 -9.43
C ALA A 112 28.90 -10.26 -8.10
N MET A 113 28.11 -10.89 -7.23
CA MET A 113 28.56 -11.43 -5.94
C MET A 113 29.03 -12.90 -6.02
N GLY A 114 29.02 -13.52 -7.19
CA GLY A 114 29.48 -14.91 -7.39
C GLY A 114 28.38 -15.96 -7.31
N GLY A 115 27.14 -15.56 -7.55
CA GLY A 115 25.97 -16.45 -7.64
C GLY A 115 25.21 -16.64 -6.34
N GLN A 116 24.02 -17.29 -6.42
CA GLN A 116 23.10 -17.48 -5.31
C GLN A 116 23.75 -18.14 -4.08
N GLY A 117 24.59 -19.18 -4.27
CA GLY A 117 25.26 -19.86 -3.15
C GLY A 117 26.17 -18.94 -2.33
N ALA A 118 26.94 -18.08 -3.02
CA ALA A 118 27.78 -17.10 -2.35
C ALA A 118 26.97 -16.07 -1.57
N VAL A 119 25.84 -15.61 -2.16
CA VAL A 119 24.95 -14.64 -1.51
C VAL A 119 24.24 -15.27 -0.31
N ARG A 120 23.80 -16.55 -0.38
CA ARG A 120 23.22 -17.26 0.78
C ARG A 120 24.17 -17.29 1.96
N SER A 121 25.42 -17.73 1.74
CA SER A 121 26.40 -17.80 2.81
C SER A 121 26.66 -16.43 3.44
N ARG A 122 26.79 -15.39 2.64
CA ARG A 122 26.95 -14.01 3.12
C ARG A 122 25.73 -13.49 3.88
N CYS A 123 24.53 -13.86 3.42
CA CYS A 123 23.28 -13.51 4.10
C CYS A 123 23.22 -14.14 5.51
N GLU A 124 23.50 -15.41 5.63
CA GLU A 124 23.52 -16.13 6.92
C GLU A 124 24.51 -15.50 7.91
N GLU A 125 25.72 -15.19 7.47
CA GLU A 125 26.72 -14.47 8.26
C GLU A 125 26.20 -13.09 8.69
N ALA A 126 25.68 -12.31 7.73
CA ALA A 126 25.18 -10.97 7.98
C ALA A 126 23.99 -10.94 8.95
N LEU A 127 23.13 -11.95 8.97
CA LEU A 127 21.99 -12.00 9.90
C LEU A 127 22.45 -12.07 11.38
N THR A 128 23.67 -12.47 11.64
CA THR A 128 24.25 -12.48 13.00
C THR A 128 24.89 -11.15 13.36
N THR A 129 25.48 -10.43 12.40
CA THR A 129 26.33 -9.24 12.61
C THR A 129 25.65 -7.94 12.17
N ASP A 130 25.05 -7.92 10.98
CA ASP A 130 24.35 -6.76 10.36
C ASP A 130 23.02 -7.19 9.75
N VAL A 131 21.97 -7.14 10.54
CA VAL A 131 20.62 -7.54 10.09
C VAL A 131 20.11 -6.71 8.91
N ARG A 132 20.53 -5.46 8.76
CA ARG A 132 20.10 -4.62 7.61
C ARG A 132 20.67 -5.19 6.31
N TRP A 133 21.95 -5.53 6.34
CA TRP A 133 22.62 -6.16 5.21
C TRP A 133 22.06 -7.57 4.94
N GLY A 134 21.91 -8.39 6.00
CA GLY A 134 21.30 -9.72 5.87
C GLY A 134 19.89 -9.69 5.28
N LEU A 135 19.02 -8.78 5.75
CA LEU A 135 17.68 -8.60 5.20
C LEU A 135 17.71 -8.15 3.73
N TYR A 136 18.63 -7.26 3.38
CA TYR A 136 18.80 -6.83 2.00
C TYR A 136 19.19 -7.99 1.08
N LEU A 137 20.20 -8.78 1.47
CA LEU A 137 20.65 -9.94 0.69
C LEU A 137 19.54 -11.01 0.56
N ALA A 138 18.85 -11.33 1.65
CA ALA A 138 17.71 -12.25 1.63
C ALA A 138 16.59 -11.78 0.70
N SER A 139 16.34 -10.47 0.65
CA SER A 139 15.38 -9.89 -0.27
C SER A 139 15.79 -10.07 -1.73
N GLN A 140 17.08 -9.89 -2.06
CA GLN A 140 17.57 -10.10 -3.41
C GLN A 140 17.45 -11.58 -3.83
N LEU A 141 17.82 -12.51 -2.97
CA LEU A 141 17.64 -13.95 -3.23
C LEU A 141 16.18 -14.30 -3.53
N ALA A 142 15.24 -13.77 -2.75
CA ALA A 142 13.82 -14.02 -2.93
C ALA A 142 13.21 -13.34 -4.18
N HIS A 143 13.83 -12.29 -4.72
CA HIS A 143 13.43 -11.62 -5.96
C HIS A 143 14.08 -12.20 -7.21
N HIS A 144 15.09 -13.05 -7.06
CA HIS A 144 15.72 -13.71 -8.20
C HIS A 144 14.72 -14.59 -8.96
N ARG A 145 14.82 -14.67 -10.29
CA ARG A 145 13.93 -15.45 -11.15
C ARG A 145 13.81 -16.92 -10.72
N GLU A 146 14.93 -17.50 -10.29
CA GLU A 146 15.05 -18.89 -9.86
C GLU A 146 15.08 -19.01 -8.32
N ALA A 147 14.38 -18.12 -7.61
CA ALA A 147 14.30 -18.16 -6.16
C ALA A 147 13.72 -19.48 -5.67
N SER A 148 14.46 -20.18 -4.82
CA SER A 148 14.06 -21.45 -4.21
C SER A 148 13.20 -21.25 -2.94
N ASP A 149 12.64 -22.34 -2.41
CA ASP A 149 11.97 -22.29 -1.10
C ASP A 149 12.96 -21.97 0.03
N GLU A 150 14.24 -22.37 -0.12
CA GLU A 150 15.32 -22.00 0.80
C GLU A 150 15.53 -20.48 0.81
N ASP A 151 15.56 -19.82 -0.35
CA ASP A 151 15.71 -18.37 -0.45
C ASP A 151 14.53 -17.63 0.20
N ARG A 152 13.32 -18.13 -0.01
CA ARG A 152 12.11 -17.61 0.66
C ARG A 152 12.17 -17.82 2.18
N GLY A 153 12.62 -18.99 2.63
CA GLY A 153 12.83 -19.30 4.04
C GLY A 153 13.87 -18.39 4.69
N LEU A 154 14.95 -18.09 3.97
CA LEU A 154 15.99 -17.18 4.43
C LEU A 154 15.45 -15.75 4.58
N LEU A 155 14.64 -15.28 3.62
CA LEU A 155 13.96 -13.98 3.74
C LEU A 155 13.01 -13.94 4.94
N ALA A 156 12.24 -14.99 5.18
CA ALA A 156 11.35 -15.07 6.33
C ALA A 156 12.14 -15.04 7.66
N THR A 157 13.28 -15.72 7.72
CA THR A 157 14.19 -15.68 8.85
C THR A 157 14.79 -14.29 9.09
N ALA A 158 15.21 -13.61 8.03
CA ALA A 158 15.74 -12.25 8.08
C ALA A 158 14.69 -11.25 8.59
N LEU A 159 13.46 -11.35 8.08
CA LEU A 159 12.33 -10.52 8.51
C LEU A 159 11.99 -10.74 10.00
N ARG A 160 11.94 -11.99 10.47
CA ARG A 160 11.72 -12.28 11.89
C ARG A 160 12.86 -11.78 12.77
N THR A 161 14.09 -11.84 12.27
CA THR A 161 15.26 -11.31 12.99
C THR A 161 15.17 -9.78 13.11
N ALA A 162 14.79 -9.08 12.05
CA ALA A 162 14.52 -7.63 12.08
C ALA A 162 13.36 -7.30 13.04
N ALA A 163 12.27 -8.08 13.00
CA ALA A 163 11.11 -7.90 13.87
C ALA A 163 11.45 -8.00 15.37
N ARG A 164 12.39 -8.86 15.76
CA ARG A 164 12.82 -9.03 17.15
C ARG A 164 13.71 -7.89 17.65
N ARG A 165 14.33 -7.14 16.74
CA ARG A 165 15.28 -6.06 17.08
C ARG A 165 14.66 -4.67 17.07
N THR A 166 13.36 -4.54 16.80
CA THR A 166 12.66 -3.26 16.81
C THR A 166 11.64 -3.17 17.94
N PRO A 167 11.56 -2.05 18.67
CA PRO A 167 10.48 -1.79 19.61
C PRO A 167 9.16 -1.45 18.90
N SER A 168 9.22 -1.02 17.64
CA SER A 168 8.06 -0.56 16.87
C SER A 168 7.10 -1.69 16.53
N ALA A 169 5.88 -1.61 17.00
CA ALA A 169 4.81 -2.56 16.69
C ALA A 169 4.52 -2.62 15.19
N ASN A 170 4.53 -1.47 14.50
CA ASN A 170 4.26 -1.40 13.07
C ASN A 170 5.35 -2.11 12.27
N VAL A 171 6.62 -1.79 12.50
CA VAL A 171 7.75 -2.43 11.80
C VAL A 171 7.77 -3.93 12.07
N ARG A 172 7.59 -4.33 13.33
CA ARG A 172 7.51 -5.74 13.71
C ARG A 172 6.39 -6.47 12.96
N ASN A 173 5.20 -5.88 12.93
CA ASN A 173 4.04 -6.51 12.29
C ASN A 173 4.21 -6.59 10.77
N TRP A 174 4.75 -5.57 10.11
CA TRP A 174 5.07 -5.64 8.68
C TRP A 174 6.06 -6.76 8.37
N CYS A 175 7.13 -6.88 9.15
CA CYS A 175 8.11 -7.94 8.99
C CYS A 175 7.50 -9.32 9.22
N ILE A 176 6.71 -9.52 10.28
CA ILE A 176 6.07 -10.81 10.58
C ILE A 176 5.05 -11.17 9.50
N THR A 177 4.19 -10.22 9.08
CA THR A 177 3.19 -10.47 8.03
C THR A 177 3.87 -10.86 6.73
N LYS A 178 4.96 -10.17 6.35
CA LYS A 178 5.70 -10.53 5.13
C LYS A 178 6.40 -11.89 5.26
N ALA A 179 6.93 -12.22 6.43
CA ALA A 179 7.51 -13.54 6.66
C ALA A 179 6.47 -14.66 6.46
N LEU A 180 5.27 -14.51 7.04
CA LEU A 180 4.17 -15.45 6.87
C LEU A 180 3.68 -15.56 5.41
N ASP A 181 3.66 -14.45 4.67
CA ASP A 181 3.30 -14.41 3.24
C ASP A 181 4.30 -15.20 2.39
N VAL A 182 5.61 -14.97 2.58
CA VAL A 182 6.64 -15.66 1.78
C VAL A 182 6.80 -17.13 2.13
N GLU A 183 6.44 -17.55 3.33
CA GLU A 183 6.38 -18.96 3.77
C GLU A 183 5.10 -19.66 3.30
N GLY A 184 4.12 -18.93 2.73
CA GLY A 184 2.82 -19.49 2.36
C GLY A 184 1.90 -19.81 3.55
N SER A 185 2.23 -19.33 4.77
CA SER A 185 1.41 -19.54 5.98
C SER A 185 0.14 -18.70 5.98
N ILE A 186 0.10 -17.63 5.21
CA ILE A 186 -1.09 -16.79 4.99
C ILE A 186 -1.23 -16.49 3.50
N ASP A 187 -2.47 -16.38 3.04
CA ASP A 187 -2.78 -15.93 1.69
C ASP A 187 -3.13 -14.46 1.68
N MET A 188 -2.23 -13.64 1.11
CA MET A 188 -2.42 -12.21 0.93
C MET A 188 -3.04 -11.83 -0.42
N SER A 189 -3.31 -12.80 -1.32
CA SER A 189 -3.85 -12.55 -2.66
C SER A 189 -5.19 -11.82 -2.60
N ARG A 190 -6.06 -12.20 -1.67
CA ARG A 190 -7.37 -11.54 -1.47
C ARG A 190 -7.26 -10.05 -1.13
N HIS A 191 -6.15 -9.59 -0.55
CA HIS A 191 -5.92 -8.18 -0.23
C HIS A 191 -5.35 -7.40 -1.41
N ARG A 192 -4.89 -8.11 -2.45
CA ARG A 192 -4.37 -7.55 -3.71
C ARG A 192 -5.41 -7.57 -4.83
N THR A 193 -6.54 -8.25 -4.62
CA THR A 193 -7.65 -8.30 -5.58
C THR A 193 -8.57 -7.10 -5.37
N HIS A 194 -8.89 -6.40 -6.46
CA HIS A 194 -9.86 -5.33 -6.43
C HIS A 194 -11.26 -5.89 -6.16
N ARG A 195 -11.79 -5.62 -5.00
CA ARG A 195 -13.20 -5.86 -4.68
C ARG A 195 -13.63 -4.96 -3.53
N LEU A 196 -14.88 -4.58 -3.57
CA LEU A 196 -15.46 -3.70 -2.58
C LEU A 196 -16.27 -4.50 -1.55
N GLY A 197 -16.18 -4.13 -0.28
CA GLY A 197 -17.00 -4.73 0.77
C GLY A 197 -18.36 -4.03 0.89
N ARG A 198 -19.43 -4.75 1.22
CA ARG A 198 -20.77 -4.19 1.39
C ARG A 198 -20.82 -2.97 2.32
N ARG A 199 -20.05 -3.00 3.43
CA ARG A 199 -19.98 -1.87 4.37
C ARG A 199 -19.25 -0.65 3.79
N GLN A 200 -18.34 -0.88 2.86
CA GLN A 200 -17.57 0.18 2.23
C GLN A 200 -18.42 0.98 1.24
N ILE A 201 -19.24 0.29 0.44
CA ILE A 201 -20.09 0.92 -0.59
C ILE A 201 -21.44 1.38 -0.04
N ALA A 202 -21.78 1.01 1.21
CA ALA A 202 -23.03 1.42 1.84
C ALA A 202 -23.11 2.96 1.92
N GLY A 203 -24.15 3.53 1.33
CA GLY A 203 -24.35 4.98 1.26
C GLY A 203 -23.62 5.72 0.14
N TRP A 204 -22.89 5.02 -0.73
CA TRP A 204 -22.36 5.66 -1.95
C TRP A 204 -23.49 5.90 -2.95
N ASP A 205 -23.48 7.07 -3.58
CA ASP A 205 -24.31 7.31 -4.77
C ASP A 205 -23.81 6.50 -5.97
N LEU A 206 -24.60 6.47 -7.03
CA LEU A 206 -24.28 5.72 -8.23
C LEU A 206 -22.99 6.21 -8.89
N ALA A 207 -22.80 7.53 -9.00
CA ALA A 207 -21.65 8.12 -9.66
C ALA A 207 -20.34 7.79 -8.91
N THR A 208 -20.33 7.88 -7.59
CA THR A 208 -19.20 7.49 -6.74
C THR A 208 -18.89 6.01 -6.89
N SER A 209 -19.92 5.16 -6.83
CA SER A 209 -19.76 3.70 -6.88
C SER A 209 -19.32 3.20 -8.26
N ALA A 210 -19.78 3.84 -9.34
CA ALA A 210 -19.32 3.56 -10.69
C ALA A 210 -17.92 4.13 -10.96
N GLY A 211 -17.65 5.33 -10.45
CA GLY A 211 -16.37 6.02 -10.63
C GLY A 211 -15.17 5.29 -10.04
N VAL A 212 -15.36 4.46 -9.00
CA VAL A 212 -14.27 3.66 -8.41
C VAL A 212 -13.71 2.60 -9.36
N LEU A 213 -14.50 2.14 -10.34
CA LEU A 213 -14.07 1.13 -11.33
C LEU A 213 -12.90 1.62 -12.21
N ARG A 214 -12.68 2.94 -12.30
CA ARG A 214 -11.60 3.53 -13.12
C ARG A 214 -10.20 3.02 -12.75
N VAL A 215 -9.96 2.69 -11.49
CA VAL A 215 -8.65 2.20 -11.01
C VAL A 215 -8.49 0.69 -11.19
N MET A 216 -9.51 0.01 -11.69
CA MET A 216 -9.52 -1.43 -11.92
C MET A 216 -9.29 -1.81 -13.39
N ILE A 217 -9.02 -0.83 -14.27
CA ILE A 217 -8.76 -1.10 -15.69
C ILE A 217 -7.42 -1.83 -15.85
N GLU A 218 -7.44 -2.96 -16.53
CA GLU A 218 -6.26 -3.60 -17.11
C GLU A 218 -6.08 -3.10 -18.57
N PRO A 219 -5.16 -2.17 -18.81
CA PRO A 219 -5.07 -1.47 -20.10
C PRO A 219 -4.86 -2.40 -21.29
N LYS A 220 -4.15 -3.52 -21.11
CA LYS A 220 -3.89 -4.51 -22.17
C LYS A 220 -5.16 -5.21 -22.65
N LYS A 221 -6.18 -5.32 -21.81
CA LYS A 221 -7.45 -5.95 -22.15
C LYS A 221 -8.36 -5.04 -22.97
N MET A 222 -8.17 -3.72 -22.96
CA MET A 222 -9.03 -2.78 -23.68
C MET A 222 -8.89 -2.86 -25.21
N LYS A 223 -7.74 -3.32 -25.74
CA LYS A 223 -7.52 -3.54 -27.19
C LYS A 223 -7.99 -2.38 -28.12
N GLY A 224 -7.87 -1.14 -27.67
CA GLY A 224 -8.33 0.02 -28.41
C GLY A 224 -9.84 0.25 -28.38
N ALA A 225 -10.57 -0.37 -27.46
CA ALA A 225 -12.00 -0.20 -27.31
C ALA A 225 -12.35 1.30 -27.06
N ASP A 226 -13.39 1.77 -27.73
CA ASP A 226 -14.09 3.01 -27.44
C ASP A 226 -15.56 2.66 -27.21
N CYS A 227 -15.97 2.63 -25.92
CA CYS A 227 -17.32 2.21 -25.55
C CYS A 227 -17.85 3.11 -24.42
N HIS A 228 -18.89 3.88 -24.74
CA HIS A 228 -19.55 4.76 -23.78
C HIS A 228 -20.87 4.14 -23.32
N ILE A 229 -21.03 3.95 -22.02
CA ILE A 229 -22.13 3.22 -21.40
C ILE A 229 -22.79 4.11 -20.34
N ALA A 230 -24.10 4.31 -20.44
CA ALA A 230 -24.89 4.85 -19.33
C ALA A 230 -25.18 3.70 -18.35
N ILE A 231 -25.09 3.97 -17.06
CA ILE A 231 -25.49 3.09 -15.97
C ILE A 231 -26.73 3.69 -15.36
N GLU A 232 -27.80 2.92 -15.33
CA GLU A 232 -29.10 3.32 -14.74
C GLU A 232 -29.46 2.38 -13.59
N VAL A 233 -29.65 2.94 -12.41
CA VAL A 233 -29.98 2.22 -11.19
C VAL A 233 -31.08 2.96 -10.44
N GLU A 234 -32.32 2.43 -10.45
CA GLU A 234 -33.46 2.96 -9.68
C GLU A 234 -33.69 4.48 -9.84
N GLY A 235 -33.53 4.99 -11.06
CA GLY A 235 -33.72 6.40 -11.39
C GLY A 235 -32.48 7.28 -11.29
N GLU A 236 -31.39 6.78 -10.70
CA GLU A 236 -30.08 7.42 -10.81
C GLU A 236 -29.43 7.05 -12.14
N ARG A 237 -28.65 7.98 -12.72
CA ARG A 237 -27.91 7.80 -13.96
C ARG A 237 -26.51 8.37 -13.84
N CYS A 238 -25.52 7.63 -14.34
CA CYS A 238 -24.17 8.11 -14.58
C CYS A 238 -23.62 7.43 -15.85
N GLY A 239 -22.40 7.72 -16.25
CA GLY A 239 -21.79 7.10 -17.41
C GLY A 239 -20.36 6.65 -17.16
N LEU A 240 -19.97 5.63 -17.92
CA LEU A 240 -18.64 5.05 -17.95
C LEU A 240 -18.17 5.04 -19.42
N HIS A 241 -17.13 5.80 -19.72
CA HIS A 241 -16.56 5.83 -21.07
C HIS A 241 -15.19 5.14 -21.07
N PHE A 242 -15.15 3.95 -21.62
CA PHE A 242 -13.93 3.16 -21.84
C PHE A 242 -13.26 3.66 -23.11
N ARG A 243 -12.11 4.32 -23.02
CA ARG A 243 -11.37 4.86 -24.15
C ARG A 243 -9.91 5.11 -23.79
N ASN A 244 -9.02 5.11 -24.78
CA ASN A 244 -7.60 5.43 -24.58
C ASN A 244 -6.94 4.66 -23.41
N HIS A 245 -7.34 3.40 -23.21
CA HIS A 245 -6.87 2.52 -22.13
C HIS A 245 -7.21 3.01 -20.71
N ILE A 246 -8.21 3.88 -20.56
CA ILE A 246 -8.73 4.35 -19.27
C ILE A 246 -10.25 4.23 -19.22
N LEU A 247 -10.79 4.36 -18.03
CA LEU A 247 -12.22 4.53 -17.78
C LEU A 247 -12.48 5.94 -17.27
N CYS A 248 -13.28 6.71 -18.04
CA CYS A 248 -13.69 8.07 -17.69
C CYS A 248 -15.13 8.05 -17.16
N PRO A 249 -15.38 8.47 -15.91
CA PRO A 249 -16.73 8.76 -15.44
C PRO A 249 -17.33 9.94 -16.21
N THR A 250 -18.60 9.83 -16.57
CA THR A 250 -19.38 10.86 -17.30
C THR A 250 -20.80 10.95 -16.72
N SER A 251 -21.63 11.85 -17.25
CA SER A 251 -23.07 11.87 -16.94
C SER A 251 -23.84 10.72 -17.60
N GLY A 252 -23.29 10.10 -18.64
CA GLY A 252 -23.97 9.10 -19.45
C GLY A 252 -25.03 9.66 -20.41
N THR A 253 -25.13 11.00 -20.56
CA THR A 253 -26.22 11.64 -21.35
C THR A 253 -26.19 11.20 -22.82
N ASP A 254 -25.01 11.17 -23.44
CA ASP A 254 -24.85 10.85 -24.87
C ASP A 254 -24.30 9.41 -25.07
N ALA A 255 -24.44 8.53 -24.07
CA ALA A 255 -23.96 7.17 -24.19
C ALA A 255 -24.87 6.35 -25.13
N PRO A 256 -24.32 5.70 -26.19
CA PRO A 256 -25.10 4.87 -27.10
C PRO A 256 -25.57 3.56 -26.50
N HIS A 257 -24.99 3.15 -25.39
CA HIS A 257 -25.35 1.93 -24.67
C HIS A 257 -25.84 2.28 -23.27
N THR A 258 -26.80 1.51 -22.76
CA THR A 258 -27.33 1.66 -21.40
C THR A 258 -27.36 0.30 -20.72
N LEU A 259 -26.77 0.23 -19.53
CA LEU A 259 -26.89 -0.89 -18.59
C LEU A 259 -27.86 -0.48 -17.49
N SER A 260 -28.94 -1.22 -17.32
CA SER A 260 -29.95 -0.94 -16.30
C SER A 260 -30.07 -2.12 -15.34
N CYS A 261 -30.15 -1.83 -14.05
CA CYS A 261 -30.36 -2.84 -12.99
C CYS A 261 -30.91 -2.22 -11.72
N THR A 262 -31.23 -3.05 -10.73
CA THR A 262 -31.56 -2.61 -9.36
C THR A 262 -30.30 -2.23 -8.59
N ARG A 263 -30.46 -1.46 -7.52
CA ARG A 263 -29.35 -1.12 -6.61
C ARG A 263 -28.72 -2.39 -6.00
N ALA A 264 -29.53 -3.35 -5.62
CA ALA A 264 -29.06 -4.62 -5.07
C ALA A 264 -28.18 -5.40 -6.06
N THR A 265 -28.54 -5.39 -7.35
CA THR A 265 -27.75 -6.03 -8.42
C THR A 265 -26.44 -5.26 -8.66
N TRP A 266 -26.50 -3.92 -8.72
CA TRP A 266 -25.30 -3.10 -8.87
C TRP A 266 -24.30 -3.32 -7.74
N ASP A 267 -24.78 -3.28 -6.47
CA ASP A 267 -23.95 -3.56 -5.30
C ASP A 267 -23.40 -4.99 -5.31
N GLY A 268 -24.18 -5.94 -5.83
CA GLY A 268 -23.76 -7.33 -6.06
C GLY A 268 -22.60 -7.45 -7.04
N LEU A 269 -22.64 -6.71 -8.15
CA LEU A 269 -21.54 -6.63 -9.12
C LEU A 269 -20.29 -6.02 -8.48
N LEU A 270 -20.41 -4.88 -7.78
CA LEU A 270 -19.29 -4.21 -7.14
C LEU A 270 -18.63 -5.05 -6.03
N THR A 271 -19.41 -5.86 -5.32
CA THR A 271 -18.88 -6.74 -4.27
C THR A 271 -18.41 -8.09 -4.79
N GLY A 272 -18.67 -8.41 -6.06
CA GLY A 272 -18.36 -9.72 -6.65
C GLY A 272 -19.26 -10.86 -6.14
N SER A 273 -20.41 -10.52 -5.53
CA SER A 273 -21.39 -11.53 -5.08
C SER A 273 -22.29 -12.04 -6.21
N VAL A 274 -22.33 -11.35 -7.33
CA VAL A 274 -22.93 -11.75 -8.60
C VAL A 274 -22.01 -11.33 -9.74
N THR A 275 -21.93 -12.11 -10.80
CA THR A 275 -21.18 -11.76 -12.00
C THR A 275 -22.07 -11.05 -13.02
N LEU A 276 -21.49 -10.26 -13.92
CA LEU A 276 -22.22 -9.62 -15.01
C LEU A 276 -22.91 -10.66 -15.90
N SER A 277 -22.23 -11.78 -16.17
CA SER A 277 -22.78 -12.87 -16.96
C SER A 277 -24.03 -13.51 -16.30
N GLU A 278 -23.95 -13.80 -14.99
CA GLU A 278 -25.12 -14.32 -14.24
C GLU A 278 -26.26 -13.33 -14.24
N ALA A 279 -25.97 -12.04 -14.00
CA ALA A 279 -26.99 -11.00 -13.95
C ALA A 279 -27.68 -10.78 -15.32
N LEU A 280 -26.94 -10.91 -16.42
CA LEU A 280 -27.52 -10.88 -17.77
C LEU A 280 -28.39 -12.10 -18.04
N ASN A 281 -27.91 -13.31 -17.70
CA ASN A 281 -28.64 -14.56 -17.92
C ASN A 281 -29.97 -14.62 -17.12
N THR A 282 -30.02 -14.02 -15.96
CA THR A 282 -31.22 -13.97 -15.13
C THR A 282 -32.13 -12.78 -15.44
N GLY A 283 -31.72 -11.87 -16.30
CA GLY A 283 -32.42 -10.63 -16.57
C GLY A 283 -32.33 -9.58 -15.45
N ALA A 284 -31.46 -9.80 -14.43
CA ALA A 284 -31.22 -8.83 -13.38
C ALA A 284 -30.45 -7.59 -13.86
N VAL A 285 -29.71 -7.72 -14.95
CA VAL A 285 -29.12 -6.65 -15.76
C VAL A 285 -29.70 -6.71 -17.14
N THR A 286 -30.08 -5.55 -17.69
CA THR A 286 -30.45 -5.39 -19.08
C THR A 286 -29.50 -4.41 -19.78
N ILE A 287 -29.16 -4.69 -21.03
CA ILE A 287 -28.35 -3.80 -21.85
C ILE A 287 -29.17 -3.38 -23.05
N ASN A 288 -29.29 -2.06 -23.25
CA ASN A 288 -29.81 -1.46 -24.47
C ASN A 288 -28.63 -0.97 -25.31
N GLY A 289 -28.55 -1.41 -26.56
CA GLY A 289 -27.44 -1.17 -27.46
C GLY A 289 -26.62 -2.42 -27.75
N ASP A 290 -25.34 -2.27 -28.05
CA ASP A 290 -24.44 -3.40 -28.38
C ASP A 290 -23.98 -4.09 -27.09
N THR A 291 -24.58 -5.24 -26.81
CA THR A 291 -24.30 -6.08 -25.63
C THR A 291 -22.87 -6.61 -25.64
N ASP A 292 -22.35 -7.03 -26.79
CA ASP A 292 -21.00 -7.58 -26.88
C ASP A 292 -19.94 -6.52 -26.64
N ALA A 293 -20.14 -5.30 -27.16
CA ALA A 293 -19.27 -4.17 -26.90
C ALA A 293 -19.24 -3.80 -25.41
N VAL A 294 -20.39 -3.79 -24.74
CA VAL A 294 -20.51 -3.53 -23.28
C VAL A 294 -19.81 -4.61 -22.48
N ILE A 295 -20.09 -5.90 -22.76
CA ILE A 295 -19.41 -7.02 -22.04
C ILE A 295 -17.90 -6.96 -22.28
N SER A 296 -17.46 -6.69 -23.51
CA SER A 296 -16.03 -6.56 -23.82
C SER A 296 -15.38 -5.42 -23.04
N ALA A 297 -16.03 -4.27 -22.94
CA ALA A 297 -15.53 -3.14 -22.17
C ALA A 297 -15.41 -3.47 -20.68
N PHE A 298 -16.44 -4.04 -20.06
CA PHE A 298 -16.38 -4.46 -18.66
C PHE A 298 -15.35 -5.57 -18.39
N SER A 299 -15.09 -6.46 -19.37
CA SER A 299 -14.07 -7.51 -19.22
C SER A 299 -12.63 -6.98 -19.08
N ALA A 300 -12.43 -5.71 -19.39
CA ALA A 300 -11.15 -5.03 -19.14
C ALA A 300 -10.94 -4.65 -17.66
N LEU A 301 -11.96 -4.78 -16.82
CA LEU A 301 -11.83 -4.54 -15.39
C LEU A 301 -11.15 -5.73 -14.70
N ASP A 302 -10.15 -5.44 -13.87
CA ASP A 302 -9.55 -6.40 -12.96
C ASP A 302 -10.43 -6.57 -11.72
N HIS A 303 -11.61 -7.18 -11.93
CA HIS A 303 -12.60 -7.41 -10.90
C HIS A 303 -13.37 -8.71 -11.18
N PRO A 304 -13.54 -9.60 -10.18
CA PRO A 304 -14.10 -10.94 -10.40
C PRO A 304 -15.52 -10.96 -10.99
N ALA A 305 -16.32 -9.92 -10.75
CA ALA A 305 -17.68 -9.84 -11.31
C ALA A 305 -17.71 -9.58 -12.83
N PHE A 306 -16.64 -9.06 -13.41
CA PHE A 306 -16.57 -8.63 -14.80
C PHE A 306 -15.60 -9.46 -15.64
N THR A 307 -14.78 -10.30 -15.03
CA THR A 307 -13.94 -11.28 -15.75
C THR A 307 -14.81 -12.40 -16.33
N ARG A 308 -14.53 -12.78 -17.58
CA ARG A 308 -15.21 -13.90 -18.25
C ARG A 308 -14.77 -15.24 -17.68
#